data_663c68654091899360fc7b47d4784a60
#
_entry.id   663c68654091899360fc7b47d4784a60
#
_cell.length_a   1.000
_cell.length_b   1.000
_cell.length_c   1.000
_cell.angle_alpha   90.00
_cell.angle_beta   90.00
_cell.angle_gamma   90.00
#
_symmetry.space_group_name_H-M   'P 1'
#
loop_
_entity.id
_entity.type
_entity.pdbx_description
1 polymer ?
#
loop_
_entity_poly.entity_id
_entity_poly.type
_entity_poly.pdbx_seq_one_letter_code
_entity_poly.pdbx_strand_id
1 'polypeptide(L)'
;MKKIADEIPAYAYGTAAIRPSPVSLEELERLKISAGFTAEDEQFLRMAGEVLAGQTKQIVDHWRGRIIAGIPHLAKHSRTPDGEAIPEYLAQSNLRFEQWILDTCLRPYDQDWLNYQQEIALRHTSLKKNRADGVTSTAFVPFHDIAAFVAVINDTIKSYLAAQGNTAEEVEGMHRAWCRSLQIQIALWSKAYFDVAKTSNEW
;
A
#
# COMPACT_ATOMS: atom_id res chain seq x y z
N MET A 1 11.78 -15.45 -3.93
CA MET A 1 11.18 -14.36 -3.11
C MET A 1 12.09 -13.83 -1.98
N LYS A 2 12.89 -14.64 -1.25
CA LYS A 2 13.80 -14.12 -0.18
C LYS A 2 14.90 -13.15 -0.66
N LYS A 3 15.41 -13.28 -1.88
CA LYS A 3 16.46 -12.39 -2.42
C LYS A 3 16.01 -10.97 -2.73
N ILE A 4 14.74 -10.78 -3.09
CA ILE A 4 14.20 -9.46 -3.49
C ILE A 4 14.00 -8.55 -2.25
N ALA A 5 13.66 -9.11 -1.10
CA ALA A 5 13.44 -8.33 0.12
C ALA A 5 14.72 -7.63 0.64
N ASP A 6 15.87 -8.29 0.52
CA ASP A 6 17.17 -7.76 0.97
C ASP A 6 17.71 -6.62 0.08
N GLU A 7 17.13 -6.44 -1.12
CA GLU A 7 17.57 -5.43 -2.10
C GLU A 7 16.71 -4.14 -2.05
N ILE A 8 15.57 -4.15 -1.35
CA ILE A 8 14.68 -3.00 -1.28
C ILE A 8 14.99 -2.17 -0.01
N PRO A 9 15.49 -0.94 -0.16
CA PRO A 9 15.84 -0.10 0.98
C PRO A 9 14.67 0.10 1.96
N ALA A 10 14.95 -0.13 3.25
CA ALA A 10 13.97 -0.01 4.35
C ALA A 10 12.73 -0.91 4.22
N TYR A 11 12.74 -1.93 3.37
CA TYR A 11 11.72 -2.97 3.36
C TYR A 11 11.99 -3.97 4.48
N ALA A 12 11.04 -4.14 5.39
CA ALA A 12 11.28 -4.87 6.64
C ALA A 12 10.22 -5.95 6.93
N TYR A 13 9.47 -6.41 5.90
CA TYR A 13 8.44 -7.45 6.06
C TYR A 13 8.99 -8.71 6.73
N GLY A 14 8.29 -9.22 7.76
CA GLY A 14 8.65 -10.44 8.48
C GLY A 14 9.92 -10.34 9.33
N THR A 15 10.43 -9.12 9.59
CA THR A 15 11.61 -8.92 10.45
C THR A 15 11.24 -8.47 11.86
N ALA A 16 12.11 -8.73 12.83
CA ALA A 16 11.95 -8.29 14.22
C ALA A 16 12.02 -6.75 14.39
N ALA A 17 12.38 -6.01 13.35
CA ALA A 17 12.41 -4.53 13.38
C ALA A 17 11.01 -3.92 13.35
N ILE A 18 9.99 -4.67 12.93
CA ILE A 18 8.60 -4.22 12.86
C ILE A 18 7.88 -4.50 14.18
N ARG A 19 7.18 -3.49 14.68
CA ARG A 19 6.35 -3.65 15.88
C ARG A 19 5.12 -4.52 15.56
N PRO A 20 4.66 -5.34 16.51
CA PRO A 20 3.41 -6.06 16.38
C PRO A 20 2.23 -5.12 16.09
N SER A 21 1.32 -5.57 15.24
CA SER A 21 0.06 -4.88 14.99
C SER A 21 -0.78 -4.85 16.28
N PRO A 22 -1.49 -3.75 16.58
CA PRO A 22 -2.48 -3.71 17.64
C PRO A 22 -3.79 -4.45 17.26
N VAL A 23 -3.92 -4.86 16.00
CA VAL A 23 -5.07 -5.60 15.48
C VAL A 23 -4.76 -7.10 15.56
N SER A 24 -5.67 -7.89 16.09
CA SER A 24 -5.55 -9.35 16.17
C SER A 24 -5.96 -10.06 14.88
N LEU A 25 -5.54 -11.32 14.71
CA LEU A 25 -6.01 -12.16 13.61
C LEU A 25 -7.53 -12.36 13.64
N GLU A 26 -8.14 -12.43 14.83
CA GLU A 26 -9.59 -12.53 14.97
C GLU A 26 -10.30 -11.27 14.45
N GLU A 27 -9.75 -10.08 14.70
CA GLU A 27 -10.28 -8.83 14.14
C GLU A 27 -10.09 -8.77 12.63
N LEU A 28 -8.96 -9.25 12.11
CA LEU A 28 -8.74 -9.38 10.67
C LEU A 28 -9.80 -10.27 10.01
N GLU A 29 -10.11 -11.42 10.59
CA GLU A 29 -11.16 -12.31 10.06
C GLU A 29 -12.54 -11.61 10.06
N ARG A 30 -12.86 -10.84 11.09
CA ARG A 30 -14.08 -10.01 11.10
C ARG A 30 -14.09 -8.96 10.00
N LEU A 31 -12.95 -8.32 9.71
CA LEU A 31 -12.84 -7.36 8.60
C LEU A 31 -12.99 -8.06 7.23
N LYS A 32 -12.41 -9.26 7.07
CA LYS A 32 -12.57 -10.06 5.85
C LYS A 32 -14.05 -10.39 5.61
N ILE A 33 -14.77 -10.84 6.64
CA ILE A 33 -16.22 -11.10 6.57
C ILE A 33 -16.98 -9.83 6.18
N SER A 34 -16.68 -8.70 6.82
CA SER A 34 -17.34 -7.41 6.55
C SER A 34 -17.11 -6.90 5.13
N ALA A 35 -15.93 -7.15 4.58
CA ALA A 35 -15.58 -6.81 3.19
C ALA A 35 -16.10 -7.82 2.16
N GLY A 36 -16.69 -8.94 2.61
CA GLY A 36 -17.06 -10.06 1.75
C GLY A 36 -15.86 -10.77 1.11
N PHE A 37 -14.68 -10.69 1.76
CA PHE A 37 -13.45 -11.30 1.28
C PHE A 37 -13.43 -12.80 1.61
N THR A 38 -13.22 -13.63 0.60
CA THR A 38 -13.36 -15.09 0.70
C THR A 38 -12.09 -15.81 0.23
N ALA A 39 -12.05 -17.14 0.41
CA ALA A 39 -10.97 -17.97 -0.14
C ALA A 39 -10.87 -17.89 -1.68
N GLU A 40 -11.97 -17.62 -2.38
CA GLU A 40 -11.95 -17.36 -3.82
C GLU A 40 -11.20 -16.04 -4.14
N ASP A 41 -11.40 -14.99 -3.34
CA ASP A 41 -10.66 -13.74 -3.50
C ASP A 41 -9.15 -13.93 -3.28
N GLU A 42 -8.75 -14.79 -2.35
CA GLU A 42 -7.34 -15.15 -2.17
C GLU A 42 -6.75 -15.85 -3.42
N GLN A 43 -7.54 -16.66 -4.12
CA GLN A 43 -7.11 -17.29 -5.38
C GLN A 43 -6.98 -16.24 -6.49
N PHE A 44 -7.96 -15.35 -6.63
CA PHE A 44 -7.91 -14.26 -7.59
C PHE A 44 -6.78 -13.26 -7.30
N LEU A 45 -6.45 -12.99 -6.03
CA LEU A 45 -5.29 -12.17 -5.70
C LEU A 45 -3.98 -12.83 -6.13
N ARG A 46 -3.81 -14.14 -5.90
CA ARG A 46 -2.61 -14.85 -6.38
C ARG A 46 -2.47 -14.75 -7.90
N MET A 47 -3.56 -14.95 -8.62
CA MET A 47 -3.61 -14.78 -10.06
C MET A 47 -3.27 -13.34 -10.49
N ALA A 48 -3.84 -12.33 -9.80
CA ALA A 48 -3.50 -10.93 -10.00
C ALA A 48 -2.00 -10.67 -9.78
N GLY A 49 -1.42 -11.25 -8.73
CA GLY A 49 0.02 -11.12 -8.44
C GLY A 49 0.91 -11.65 -9.56
N GLU A 50 0.55 -12.77 -10.19
CA GLU A 50 1.26 -13.31 -11.35
C GLU A 50 1.15 -12.36 -12.57
N VAL A 51 -0.05 -11.83 -12.82
CA VAL A 51 -0.30 -10.89 -13.92
C VAL A 51 0.45 -9.57 -13.73
N LEU A 52 0.48 -9.05 -12.49
CA LEU A 52 1.06 -7.74 -12.17
C LEU A 52 2.57 -7.77 -11.97
N ALA A 53 3.18 -8.94 -11.72
CA ALA A 53 4.61 -9.06 -11.36
C ALA A 53 5.57 -8.40 -12.36
N GLY A 54 5.27 -8.47 -13.65
CA GLY A 54 6.06 -7.83 -14.71
C GLY A 54 5.71 -6.36 -14.97
N GLN A 55 4.72 -5.80 -14.27
CA GLN A 55 4.15 -4.48 -14.56
C GLN A 55 4.27 -3.49 -13.39
N THR A 56 4.77 -3.92 -12.22
CA THR A 56 4.78 -3.10 -10.98
C THR A 56 5.42 -1.74 -11.18
N LYS A 57 6.57 -1.68 -11.85
CA LYS A 57 7.24 -0.42 -12.17
C LYS A 57 6.36 0.50 -13.02
N GLN A 58 5.74 -0.02 -14.07
CA GLN A 58 4.86 0.76 -14.94
C GLN A 58 3.65 1.30 -14.19
N ILE A 59 3.08 0.50 -13.29
CA ILE A 59 1.95 0.88 -12.44
C ILE A 59 2.36 2.01 -11.49
N VAL A 60 3.48 1.88 -10.80
CA VAL A 60 3.98 2.90 -9.87
C VAL A 60 4.36 4.19 -10.61
N ASP A 61 4.99 4.10 -11.76
CA ASP A 61 5.29 5.25 -12.61
C ASP A 61 4.00 5.98 -13.05
N HIS A 62 2.93 5.23 -13.36
CA HIS A 62 1.63 5.81 -13.66
C HIS A 62 1.04 6.52 -12.45
N TRP A 63 0.98 5.87 -11.30
CA TRP A 63 0.37 6.46 -10.09
C TRP A 63 1.18 7.65 -9.56
N ARG A 64 2.49 7.51 -9.43
CA ARG A 64 3.34 8.56 -8.86
C ARG A 64 3.74 9.63 -9.87
N GLY A 65 4.21 9.21 -11.04
CA GLY A 65 4.80 10.12 -12.01
C GLY A 65 3.77 10.90 -12.81
N ARG A 66 2.55 10.34 -12.99
CA ARG A 66 1.50 11.02 -13.77
C ARG A 66 0.36 11.53 -12.90
N ILE A 67 -0.18 10.71 -12.01
CA ILE A 67 -1.39 11.08 -11.25
C ILE A 67 -1.01 11.92 -10.03
N ILE A 68 -0.24 11.35 -9.08
CA ILE A 68 0.14 12.07 -7.84
C ILE A 68 0.91 13.35 -8.16
N ALA A 69 1.86 13.29 -9.10
CA ALA A 69 2.66 14.47 -9.48
C ALA A 69 1.82 15.62 -10.06
N GLY A 70 0.67 15.30 -10.67
CA GLY A 70 -0.29 16.26 -11.20
C GLY A 70 -1.26 16.84 -10.17
N ILE A 71 -1.27 16.34 -8.93
CA ILE A 71 -2.16 16.75 -7.84
C ILE A 71 -1.34 17.46 -6.76
N PRO A 72 -1.33 18.80 -6.67
CA PRO A 72 -0.39 19.55 -5.83
C PRO A 72 -0.41 19.15 -4.34
N HIS A 73 -1.59 18.93 -3.76
CA HIS A 73 -1.71 18.55 -2.35
C HIS A 73 -1.24 17.12 -2.05
N LEU A 74 -1.16 16.22 -3.06
CA LEU A 74 -0.54 14.91 -2.93
C LEU A 74 0.98 14.97 -3.23
N ALA A 75 1.36 15.70 -4.27
CA ALA A 75 2.77 15.82 -4.70
C ALA A 75 3.68 16.38 -3.60
N LYS A 76 3.18 17.32 -2.77
CA LYS A 76 3.95 17.94 -1.68
C LYS A 76 4.53 16.93 -0.69
N HIS A 77 3.92 15.74 -0.54
CA HIS A 77 4.35 14.72 0.42
C HIS A 77 5.66 14.01 0.02
N SER A 78 6.14 14.23 -1.19
CA SER A 78 7.43 13.74 -1.70
C SER A 78 8.39 14.87 -2.11
N ARG A 79 8.15 16.08 -1.58
CA ARG A 79 8.95 17.26 -1.85
C ARG A 79 9.50 17.84 -0.55
N THR A 80 10.58 18.63 -0.67
CA THR A 80 11.09 19.46 0.43
C THR A 80 10.08 20.54 0.80
N PRO A 81 10.24 21.21 1.97
CA PRO A 81 9.42 22.39 2.32
C PRO A 81 9.44 23.49 1.27
N ASP A 82 10.54 23.63 0.52
CA ASP A 82 10.70 24.62 -0.54
C ASP A 82 10.09 24.17 -1.89
N GLY A 83 9.49 22.97 -1.93
CA GLY A 83 8.78 22.44 -3.09
C GLY A 83 9.65 21.65 -4.07
N GLU A 84 10.93 21.43 -3.76
CA GLU A 84 11.84 20.65 -4.61
C GLU A 84 11.58 19.15 -4.48
N ALA A 85 11.72 18.43 -5.58
CA ALA A 85 11.64 16.96 -5.56
C ALA A 85 12.80 16.36 -4.74
N ILE A 86 12.56 15.23 -4.09
CA ILE A 86 13.57 14.44 -3.37
C ILE A 86 13.80 13.14 -4.15
N PRO A 87 14.71 13.10 -5.15
CA PRO A 87 14.84 11.98 -6.08
C PRO A 87 15.18 10.65 -5.41
N GLU A 88 16.09 10.66 -4.43
CA GLU A 88 16.49 9.45 -3.70
C GLU A 88 15.34 8.86 -2.89
N TYR A 89 14.56 9.72 -2.22
CA TYR A 89 13.35 9.28 -1.53
C TYR A 89 12.34 8.65 -2.49
N LEU A 90 12.10 9.29 -3.64
CA LEU A 90 11.19 8.76 -4.64
C LEU A 90 11.69 7.41 -5.17
N ALA A 91 12.97 7.29 -5.50
CA ALA A 91 13.56 6.04 -5.98
C ALA A 91 13.34 4.89 -5.00
N GLN A 92 13.68 5.10 -3.72
CA GLN A 92 13.53 4.06 -2.68
C GLN A 92 12.06 3.75 -2.36
N SER A 93 11.22 4.78 -2.23
CA SER A 93 9.80 4.58 -1.92
C SER A 93 9.02 3.97 -3.07
N ASN A 94 9.45 4.17 -4.33
CA ASN A 94 8.85 3.50 -5.48
C ASN A 94 9.09 1.99 -5.44
N LEU A 95 10.30 1.54 -5.12
CA LEU A 95 10.59 0.10 -4.97
C LEU A 95 9.70 -0.55 -3.90
N ARG A 96 9.47 0.14 -2.77
CA ARG A 96 8.56 -0.34 -1.73
C ARG A 96 7.09 -0.34 -2.19
N PHE A 97 6.69 0.63 -3.01
CA PHE A 97 5.35 0.69 -3.56
C PHE A 97 5.13 -0.43 -4.60
N GLU A 98 6.13 -0.72 -5.43
CA GLU A 98 6.11 -1.86 -6.34
C GLU A 98 5.97 -3.18 -5.57
N GLN A 99 6.75 -3.34 -4.49
CA GLN A 99 6.67 -4.53 -3.64
C GLN A 99 5.33 -4.65 -2.92
N TRP A 100 4.74 -3.54 -2.47
CA TRP A 100 3.41 -3.53 -1.85
C TRP A 100 2.31 -4.09 -2.77
N ILE A 101 2.39 -3.84 -4.09
CA ILE A 101 1.47 -4.44 -5.06
C ILE A 101 1.55 -5.97 -4.99
N LEU A 102 2.76 -6.51 -4.97
CA LEU A 102 2.98 -7.96 -4.89
C LEU A 102 2.62 -8.51 -3.51
N ASP A 103 2.94 -7.81 -2.44
CA ASP A 103 2.59 -8.22 -1.08
C ASP A 103 1.08 -8.27 -0.87
N THR A 104 0.33 -7.33 -1.46
CA THR A 104 -1.14 -7.33 -1.47
C THR A 104 -1.70 -8.61 -2.10
N CYS A 105 -1.06 -9.08 -3.17
CA CYS A 105 -1.54 -10.20 -3.96
C CYS A 105 -1.03 -11.58 -3.48
N LEU A 106 0.23 -11.65 -3.05
CA LEU A 106 0.95 -12.90 -2.90
C LEU A 106 1.28 -13.28 -1.45
N ARG A 107 1.18 -12.34 -0.48
CA ARG A 107 1.43 -12.66 0.92
C ARG A 107 0.20 -13.28 1.57
N PRO A 108 0.37 -14.29 2.44
CA PRO A 108 -0.71 -14.74 3.29
C PRO A 108 -1.11 -13.63 4.27
N TYR A 109 -2.39 -13.52 4.57
CA TYR A 109 -2.92 -12.54 5.54
C TYR A 109 -2.78 -13.09 6.95
N ASP A 110 -1.53 -13.20 7.39
CA ASP A 110 -1.09 -13.71 8.68
C ASP A 110 -0.62 -12.58 9.61
N GLN A 111 0.01 -12.95 10.74
CA GLN A 111 0.53 -11.98 11.70
C GLN A 111 1.64 -11.09 11.12
N ASP A 112 2.52 -11.62 10.27
CA ASP A 112 3.57 -10.84 9.63
C ASP A 112 2.98 -9.83 8.66
N TRP A 113 1.93 -10.21 7.92
CA TRP A 113 1.19 -9.30 7.06
C TRP A 113 0.51 -8.18 7.86
N LEU A 114 -0.18 -8.52 8.98
CA LEU A 114 -0.79 -7.53 9.88
C LEU A 114 0.25 -6.54 10.45
N ASN A 115 1.39 -7.05 10.91
CA ASN A 115 2.47 -6.24 11.43
C ASN A 115 2.99 -5.28 10.35
N TYR A 116 3.09 -5.75 9.11
CA TYR A 116 3.55 -4.92 8.00
C TYR A 116 2.51 -3.88 7.56
N GLN A 117 1.21 -4.19 7.61
CA GLN A 117 0.15 -3.20 7.39
C GLN A 117 0.23 -2.05 8.42
N GLN A 118 0.46 -2.38 9.69
CA GLN A 118 0.69 -1.36 10.72
C GLN A 118 1.94 -0.52 10.42
N GLU A 119 3.03 -1.14 9.97
CA GLU A 119 4.27 -0.44 9.59
C GLU A 119 4.04 0.52 8.41
N ILE A 120 3.32 0.09 7.37
CA ILE A 120 2.96 0.94 6.23
C ILE A 120 2.16 2.16 6.72
N ALA A 121 1.14 1.94 7.53
CA ALA A 121 0.33 3.03 8.07
C ALA A 121 1.18 4.03 8.87
N LEU A 122 2.02 3.55 9.79
CA LEU A 122 2.92 4.40 10.59
C LEU A 122 3.88 5.23 9.73
N ARG A 123 4.33 4.71 8.58
CA ARG A 123 5.19 5.44 7.63
C ARG A 123 4.47 6.59 6.91
N HIS A 124 3.17 6.67 7.01
CA HIS A 124 2.39 7.79 6.50
C HIS A 124 2.06 8.81 7.62
N THR A 125 2.20 8.45 8.90
CA THR A 125 1.99 9.32 10.05
C THR A 125 3.25 10.07 10.45
N SER A 126 3.12 11.11 11.28
CA SER A 126 4.23 11.88 11.88
C SER A 126 5.20 11.03 12.70
N LEU A 127 4.80 9.84 13.12
CA LEU A 127 5.67 8.94 13.89
C LEU A 127 6.83 8.39 13.07
N LYS A 128 6.63 8.10 11.77
CA LYS A 128 7.67 7.42 10.97
C LYS A 128 7.95 8.02 9.59
N LYS A 129 7.06 8.84 9.03
CA LYS A 129 7.11 9.25 7.62
C LYS A 129 8.50 9.70 7.14
N ASN A 130 9.12 10.65 7.79
CA ASN A 130 10.41 11.18 7.37
C ASN A 130 11.61 10.37 7.92
N ARG A 131 11.36 9.52 8.92
CA ARG A 131 12.42 8.81 9.64
C ARG A 131 12.93 7.58 8.89
N ALA A 132 12.05 6.91 8.16
CA ALA A 132 12.39 5.68 7.44
C ALA A 132 13.46 5.90 6.36
N ASP A 133 13.47 7.09 5.75
CA ASP A 133 14.35 7.44 4.63
C ASP A 133 15.30 8.62 4.98
N GLY A 134 15.26 9.14 6.23
CA GLY A 134 16.11 10.24 6.65
C GLY A 134 15.91 11.54 5.86
N VAL A 135 14.67 11.80 5.41
CA VAL A 135 14.36 12.96 4.57
C VAL A 135 13.55 14.02 5.32
N THR A 136 13.55 15.24 4.80
CA THR A 136 12.71 16.34 5.28
C THR A 136 11.66 16.67 4.25
N SER A 137 10.41 16.25 4.53
CA SER A 137 9.21 16.52 3.73
C SER A 137 8.07 16.89 4.69
N THR A 138 6.81 16.90 4.23
CA THR A 138 5.67 17.08 5.13
C THR A 138 5.68 16.05 6.27
N ALA A 139 5.22 16.44 7.46
CA ALA A 139 5.30 15.60 8.66
C ALA A 139 4.51 14.28 8.51
N PHE A 140 3.40 14.31 7.80
CA PHE A 140 2.51 13.16 7.57
C PHE A 140 1.80 13.29 6.22
N VAL A 141 1.15 12.22 5.78
CA VAL A 141 0.15 12.23 4.70
C VAL A 141 -1.23 12.12 5.36
N PRO A 142 -2.17 13.04 5.15
CA PRO A 142 -3.50 12.96 5.74
C PRO A 142 -4.21 11.65 5.38
N PHE A 143 -4.93 11.06 6.35
CA PHE A 143 -5.62 9.78 6.11
C PHE A 143 -6.67 9.87 5.01
N HIS A 144 -7.41 10.98 4.96
CA HIS A 144 -8.43 11.19 3.94
C HIS A 144 -7.85 11.24 2.52
N ASP A 145 -6.62 11.78 2.34
CA ASP A 145 -5.93 11.79 1.05
C ASP A 145 -5.60 10.35 0.60
N ILE A 146 -5.14 9.51 1.53
CA ILE A 146 -4.86 8.09 1.24
C ILE A 146 -6.14 7.36 0.89
N ALA A 147 -7.18 7.51 1.72
CA ALA A 147 -8.46 6.84 1.52
C ALA A 147 -9.12 7.23 0.19
N ALA A 148 -9.07 8.52 -0.17
CA ALA A 148 -9.58 9.01 -1.45
C ALA A 148 -8.76 8.48 -2.65
N PHE A 149 -7.42 8.43 -2.52
CA PHE A 149 -6.55 7.95 -3.59
C PHE A 149 -6.73 6.46 -3.91
N VAL A 150 -7.23 5.66 -2.96
CA VAL A 150 -7.59 4.25 -3.20
C VAL A 150 -8.60 4.10 -4.35
N ALA A 151 -9.49 5.07 -4.54
CA ALA A 151 -10.43 5.04 -5.67
C ALA A 151 -9.68 5.07 -7.02
N VAL A 152 -8.64 5.89 -7.14
CA VAL A 152 -7.78 5.97 -8.34
C VAL A 152 -7.00 4.66 -8.55
N ILE A 153 -6.46 4.09 -7.49
CA ILE A 153 -5.76 2.81 -7.54
C ILE A 153 -6.71 1.70 -8.03
N ASN A 154 -7.92 1.62 -7.46
CA ASN A 154 -8.92 0.63 -7.83
C ASN A 154 -9.39 0.76 -9.29
N ASP A 155 -9.61 1.98 -9.74
CA ASP A 155 -10.05 2.23 -11.12
C ASP A 155 -8.95 1.86 -12.14
N THR A 156 -7.74 2.30 -11.89
CA THR A 156 -6.64 2.17 -12.86
C THR A 156 -6.03 0.77 -12.92
N ILE A 157 -6.02 0.00 -11.82
CA ILE A 157 -5.42 -1.33 -11.78
C ILE A 157 -6.09 -2.31 -12.75
N LYS A 158 -7.39 -2.14 -13.01
CA LYS A 158 -8.17 -3.04 -13.86
C LYS A 158 -7.59 -3.19 -15.26
N SER A 159 -7.06 -2.12 -15.84
CA SER A 159 -6.43 -2.16 -17.16
C SER A 159 -5.15 -3.01 -17.19
N TYR A 160 -4.39 -3.02 -16.10
CA TYR A 160 -3.19 -3.85 -15.96
C TYR A 160 -3.54 -5.33 -15.77
N LEU A 161 -4.64 -5.64 -15.06
CA LEU A 161 -5.14 -7.01 -14.91
C LEU A 161 -5.60 -7.61 -16.24
N ALA A 162 -6.11 -6.78 -17.14
CA ALA A 162 -6.57 -7.20 -18.48
C ALA A 162 -5.43 -7.41 -19.49
N ALA A 163 -4.19 -7.01 -19.18
CA ALA A 163 -3.10 -6.90 -20.15
C ALA A 163 -2.51 -8.24 -20.64
N GLN A 164 -2.84 -9.38 -20.02
CA GLN A 164 -2.19 -10.68 -20.30
C GLN A 164 -3.13 -11.75 -20.89
N GLY A 165 -4.20 -11.34 -21.56
CA GLY A 165 -5.09 -12.29 -22.26
C GLY A 165 -6.02 -13.08 -21.34
N ASN A 166 -6.21 -12.64 -20.10
CA ASN A 166 -7.19 -13.20 -19.18
C ASN A 166 -8.61 -12.96 -19.70
N THR A 167 -9.53 -13.85 -19.37
CA THR A 167 -10.96 -13.69 -19.70
C THR A 167 -11.55 -12.51 -18.93
N ALA A 168 -12.67 -11.98 -19.41
CA ALA A 168 -13.39 -10.90 -18.73
C ALA A 168 -13.82 -11.29 -17.30
N GLU A 169 -14.17 -12.56 -17.08
CA GLU A 169 -14.55 -13.09 -15.77
C GLU A 169 -13.35 -13.15 -14.80
N GLU A 170 -12.19 -13.60 -15.27
CA GLU A 170 -10.95 -13.61 -14.49
C GLU A 170 -10.52 -12.19 -14.12
N VAL A 171 -10.55 -11.25 -15.06
CA VAL A 171 -10.24 -9.83 -14.81
C VAL A 171 -11.18 -9.25 -13.75
N GLU A 172 -12.48 -9.53 -13.85
CA GLU A 172 -13.45 -9.05 -12.87
C GLU A 172 -13.26 -9.69 -11.49
N GLY A 173 -12.93 -10.97 -11.43
CA GLY A 173 -12.61 -11.69 -10.20
C GLY A 173 -11.37 -11.11 -9.52
N MET A 174 -10.27 -10.93 -10.28
CA MET A 174 -9.02 -10.31 -9.78
C MET A 174 -9.26 -8.87 -9.31
N HIS A 175 -9.99 -8.08 -10.07
CA HIS A 175 -10.29 -6.69 -9.72
C HIS A 175 -11.15 -6.58 -8.45
N ARG A 176 -12.20 -7.40 -8.33
CA ARG A 176 -13.05 -7.48 -7.13
C ARG A 176 -12.22 -7.85 -5.90
N ALA A 177 -11.37 -8.87 -6.00
CA ALA A 177 -10.51 -9.32 -4.91
C ALA A 177 -9.50 -8.22 -4.49
N TRP A 178 -8.91 -7.53 -5.46
CA TRP A 178 -8.06 -6.38 -5.22
C TRP A 178 -8.79 -5.27 -4.46
N CYS A 179 -9.96 -4.85 -4.91
CA CYS A 179 -10.74 -3.80 -4.25
C CYS A 179 -11.11 -4.17 -2.80
N ARG A 180 -11.50 -5.42 -2.55
CA ARG A 180 -11.80 -5.92 -1.20
C ARG A 180 -10.56 -5.91 -0.31
N SER A 181 -9.43 -6.36 -0.83
CA SER A 181 -8.14 -6.32 -0.13
C SER A 181 -7.76 -4.89 0.27
N LEU A 182 -7.84 -3.93 -0.65
CA LEU A 182 -7.52 -2.54 -0.35
C LEU A 182 -8.47 -1.94 0.70
N GLN A 183 -9.74 -2.30 0.66
CA GLN A 183 -10.69 -1.86 1.68
C GLN A 183 -10.34 -2.37 3.08
N ILE A 184 -9.88 -3.63 3.18
CA ILE A 184 -9.36 -4.19 4.45
C ILE A 184 -8.10 -3.43 4.89
N GLN A 185 -7.16 -3.16 3.98
CA GLN A 185 -5.93 -2.44 4.29
C GLN A 185 -6.22 -1.01 4.80
N ILE A 186 -7.14 -0.27 4.17
CA ILE A 186 -7.56 1.07 4.61
C ILE A 186 -8.20 1.01 6.00
N ALA A 187 -9.03 0.01 6.28
CA ALA A 187 -9.59 -0.19 7.60
C ALA A 187 -8.51 -0.44 8.66
N LEU A 188 -7.50 -1.25 8.34
CA LEU A 188 -6.35 -1.49 9.23
C LEU A 188 -5.50 -0.22 9.42
N TRP A 189 -5.23 0.53 8.35
CA TRP A 189 -4.41 1.73 8.42
C TRP A 189 -5.07 2.84 9.23
N SER A 190 -6.39 2.95 9.21
CA SER A 190 -7.12 3.93 10.02
C SER A 190 -6.77 3.82 11.51
N LYS A 191 -6.49 2.62 12.01
CA LYS A 191 -6.14 2.39 13.42
C LYS A 191 -4.89 3.15 13.84
N ALA A 192 -3.83 3.14 13.01
CA ALA A 192 -2.62 3.89 13.30
C ALA A 192 -2.88 5.41 13.37
N TYR A 193 -3.71 5.93 12.48
CA TYR A 193 -4.10 7.34 12.47
C TYR A 193 -4.96 7.72 13.68
N PHE A 194 -5.89 6.89 14.10
CA PHE A 194 -6.69 7.13 15.31
C PHE A 194 -5.83 7.16 16.57
N ASP A 195 -4.81 6.33 16.65
CA ASP A 195 -3.90 6.31 17.80
C ASP A 195 -3.01 7.56 17.83
N VAL A 196 -2.60 8.07 16.67
CA VAL A 196 -1.83 9.32 16.55
C VAL A 196 -2.72 10.56 16.72
N ALA A 197 -3.95 10.54 16.23
CA ALA A 197 -4.89 11.67 16.33
C ALA A 197 -5.27 12.08 17.76
N LYS A 198 -4.98 11.24 18.75
CA LYS A 198 -5.07 11.63 20.18
C LYS A 198 -4.07 12.73 20.55
N THR A 199 -3.02 12.92 19.77
CA THR A 199 -1.92 13.86 20.03
C THR A 199 -1.71 14.87 18.89
N SER A 200 -2.21 14.61 17.69
CA SER A 200 -2.11 15.49 16.51
C SER A 200 -3.32 15.29 15.59
N ASN A 201 -3.72 16.34 14.85
CA ASN A 201 -4.79 16.22 13.86
C ASN A 201 -4.22 15.78 12.51
N GLU A 202 -4.17 14.48 12.28
CA GLU A 202 -3.68 13.85 11.02
C GLU A 202 -4.83 13.33 10.13
N TRP A 203 -6.03 13.78 10.38
CA TRP A 203 -7.20 13.48 9.54
C TRP A 203 -7.03 13.93 8.11
#